data_983418dfe5821c23f6ba59abe40bdc69
#
_entry.id   983418dfe5821c23f6ba59abe40bdc69
#
_cell.length_a   1.000
_cell.length_b   1.000
_cell.length_c   1.000
_cell.angle_alpha   90.00
_cell.angle_beta   90.00
_cell.angle_gamma   90.00
#
_symmetry.space_group_name_H-M   'P 1'
#
loop_
_entity.id
_entity.type
_entity.pdbx_description
1 polymer ?
#
loop_
_entity_poly.entity_id
_entity_poly.type
_entity_poly.pdbx_seq_one_letter_code
_entity_poly.pdbx_strand_id
1 'polypeptide(L)'
;MDVKGQNIAIIGGGESGVGAALLGKKMGANVFVSDAGALKDNYRKELLDADIDFEESGHDFDRIVASKYVIKSPGIPPNAPIFVVLD
;
A
#
# COMPACT_ATOMS: atom_id res chain seq x y z
N MET A 1 0.84 17.49 5.72
CA MET A 1 1.94 16.71 5.13
C MET A 1 1.83 16.76 3.62
N ASP A 2 2.86 17.23 2.96
CA ASP A 2 2.87 17.27 1.49
C ASP A 2 3.43 15.96 0.96
N VAL A 3 2.59 15.19 0.27
CA VAL A 3 2.98 13.89 -0.28
C VAL A 3 3.20 13.91 -1.79
N LYS A 4 3.08 15.08 -2.42
CA LYS A 4 3.21 15.18 -3.88
C LYS A 4 4.59 14.71 -4.33
N GLY A 5 4.61 13.76 -5.26
CA GLY A 5 5.84 13.18 -5.78
C GLY A 5 6.55 12.22 -4.84
N GLN A 6 6.03 12.01 -3.63
CA GLN A 6 6.64 11.10 -2.65
C GLN A 6 6.16 9.67 -2.86
N ASN A 7 7.03 8.71 -2.58
CA ASN A 7 6.69 7.29 -2.65
C ASN A 7 6.04 6.85 -1.35
N ILE A 8 4.83 6.30 -1.46
CA ILE A 8 4.07 5.79 -0.32
C ILE A 8 3.77 4.32 -0.56
N ALA A 9 4.15 3.47 0.39
CA ALA A 9 3.76 2.06 0.39
C ALA A 9 2.62 1.86 1.37
N ILE A 10 1.59 1.15 0.95
CA ILE A 10 0.45 0.81 1.78
C ILE A 10 0.42 -0.69 1.97
N ILE A 11 0.49 -1.13 3.21
CA ILE A 11 0.49 -2.55 3.56
C ILE A 11 -0.94 -2.96 3.89
N GLY A 12 -1.48 -3.84 3.07
CA GLY A 12 -2.85 -4.30 3.18
C GLY A 12 -3.78 -3.62 2.18
N GLY A 13 -4.37 -4.41 1.29
CA GLY A 13 -5.25 -3.93 0.22
C GLY A 13 -6.73 -4.12 0.52
N GLY A 14 -7.14 -4.04 1.80
CA GLY A 14 -8.55 -4.03 2.18
C GLY A 14 -9.16 -2.64 2.02
N GLU A 15 -10.37 -2.46 2.55
CA GLU A 15 -11.12 -1.21 2.39
C GLU A 15 -10.31 0.02 2.83
N SER A 16 -9.69 -0.04 4.01
CA SER A 16 -8.89 1.09 4.53
C SER A 16 -7.65 1.35 3.69
N GLY A 17 -6.96 0.28 3.26
CA GLY A 17 -5.75 0.41 2.45
C GLY A 17 -6.04 1.00 1.08
N VAL A 18 -7.09 0.53 0.42
CA VAL A 18 -7.50 1.06 -0.89
C VAL A 18 -7.95 2.52 -0.75
N GLY A 19 -8.71 2.84 0.31
CA GLY A 19 -9.11 4.21 0.56
C GLY A 19 -7.92 5.16 0.73
N ALA A 20 -6.92 4.74 1.50
CA ALA A 20 -5.70 5.51 1.69
C ALA A 20 -4.92 5.65 0.37
N ALA A 21 -4.89 4.59 -0.44
CA ALA A 21 -4.22 4.60 -1.73
C ALA A 21 -4.86 5.61 -2.69
N LEU A 22 -6.18 5.60 -2.78
CA LEU A 22 -6.91 6.53 -3.63
C LEU A 22 -6.68 7.98 -3.20
N LEU A 23 -6.69 8.24 -1.90
CA LEU A 23 -6.44 9.57 -1.37
C LEU A 23 -5.01 10.02 -1.68
N GLY A 24 -4.02 9.15 -1.44
CA GLY A 24 -2.62 9.48 -1.72
C GLY A 24 -2.39 9.78 -3.19
N LYS A 25 -2.99 8.99 -4.07
CA LYS A 25 -2.89 9.21 -5.52
C LYS A 25 -3.51 10.57 -5.90
N LYS A 26 -4.66 10.89 -5.34
CA LYS A 26 -5.33 12.16 -5.57
C LYS A 26 -4.46 13.34 -5.12
N MET A 27 -3.66 13.16 -4.08
CA MET A 27 -2.74 14.18 -3.57
C MET A 27 -1.41 14.23 -4.32
N GLY A 28 -1.26 13.43 -5.36
CA GLY A 28 -0.06 13.46 -6.21
C GLY A 28 1.07 12.54 -5.79
N ALA A 29 0.84 11.66 -4.82
CA ALA A 29 1.86 10.71 -4.38
C ALA A 29 2.01 9.55 -5.38
N ASN A 30 3.18 8.91 -5.35
CA ASN A 30 3.43 7.65 -6.03
C ASN A 30 3.08 6.52 -5.06
N VAL A 31 1.94 5.89 -5.26
CA VAL A 31 1.39 4.93 -4.30
C VAL A 31 1.62 3.50 -4.77
N PHE A 32 2.04 2.63 -3.86
CA PHE A 32 2.20 1.20 -4.07
C PHE A 32 1.46 0.46 -2.95
N VAL A 33 0.55 -0.44 -3.32
CA VAL A 33 -0.20 -1.25 -2.37
C VAL A 33 0.35 -2.66 -2.36
N SER A 34 0.68 -3.19 -1.19
CA SER A 34 1.23 -4.53 -1.03
C SER A 34 0.36 -5.35 -0.09
N ASP A 35 -0.06 -6.54 -0.52
CA ASP A 35 -0.90 -7.43 0.25
C ASP A 35 -0.31 -8.84 0.26
N ALA A 36 -0.25 -9.46 1.44
CA ALA A 36 0.26 -10.82 1.59
C ALA A 36 -0.69 -11.86 0.97
N GLY A 37 -1.96 -11.54 0.82
CA GLY A 37 -2.97 -12.39 0.21
C GLY A 37 -3.46 -11.84 -1.11
N ALA A 38 -4.62 -12.34 -1.55
CA ALA A 38 -5.25 -11.86 -2.76
C ALA A 38 -6.18 -10.69 -2.45
N LEU A 39 -6.18 -9.68 -3.31
CA LEU A 39 -7.12 -8.57 -3.23
C LEU A 39 -8.49 -9.01 -3.70
N LYS A 40 -9.54 -8.42 -3.13
CA LYS A 40 -10.89 -8.61 -3.67
C LYS A 40 -10.98 -7.98 -5.05
N ASP A 41 -11.80 -8.55 -5.92
CA ASP A 41 -11.91 -8.10 -7.31
C ASP A 41 -12.30 -6.63 -7.42
N ASN A 42 -13.22 -6.15 -6.56
CA ASN A 42 -13.63 -4.76 -6.58
C ASN A 42 -12.49 -3.81 -6.17
N TYR A 43 -11.65 -4.22 -5.23
CA TYR A 43 -10.50 -3.40 -4.81
C TYR A 43 -9.41 -3.39 -5.88
N ARG A 44 -9.15 -4.55 -6.49
CA ARG A 44 -8.19 -4.62 -7.60
C ARG A 44 -8.62 -3.71 -8.75
N LYS A 45 -9.90 -3.71 -9.07
CA LYS A 45 -10.44 -2.85 -10.12
C LYS A 45 -10.27 -1.37 -9.77
N GLU A 46 -10.56 -0.98 -8.53
CA GLU A 46 -10.38 0.41 -8.09
C GLU A 46 -8.93 0.87 -8.25
N LEU A 47 -7.97 0.02 -7.87
CA LEU A 47 -6.55 0.35 -8.01
C LEU A 47 -6.13 0.46 -9.46
N LEU A 48 -6.59 -0.46 -10.30
CA LEU A 48 -6.31 -0.42 -11.74
C LEU A 48 -6.90 0.82 -12.40
N ASP A 49 -8.14 1.16 -12.08
CA ASP A 49 -8.82 2.33 -12.64
C ASP A 49 -8.13 3.64 -12.23
N ALA A 50 -7.52 3.66 -11.04
CA ALA A 50 -6.80 4.83 -10.55
C ALA A 50 -5.32 4.84 -10.95
N ASP A 51 -4.87 3.84 -11.71
CA ASP A 51 -3.47 3.70 -12.16
C ASP A 51 -2.51 3.63 -10.96
N ILE A 52 -2.88 2.83 -9.96
CA ILE A 52 -2.08 2.60 -8.75
C ILE A 52 -1.43 1.23 -8.84
N ASP A 53 -0.12 1.16 -8.65
CA ASP A 53 0.62 -0.10 -8.60
C ASP A 53 0.25 -0.90 -7.36
N PHE A 54 0.17 -2.21 -7.50
CA PHE A 54 -0.07 -3.10 -6.37
C PHE A 54 0.57 -4.46 -6.60
N GLU A 55 0.75 -5.21 -5.53
CA GLU A 55 1.16 -6.61 -5.58
C GLU A 55 0.30 -7.45 -4.65
N GLU A 56 0.18 -8.73 -4.97
CA GLU A 56 -0.58 -9.71 -4.21
C GLU A 56 0.32 -10.89 -3.85
N SER A 57 -0.10 -11.64 -2.83
CA SER A 57 0.55 -12.91 -2.43
C SER A 57 2.00 -12.74 -1.99
N GLY A 58 2.34 -11.62 -1.42
CA GLY A 58 3.67 -11.35 -0.90
C GLY A 58 4.00 -9.88 -0.85
N HIS A 59 5.18 -9.58 -0.32
CA HIS A 59 5.64 -8.20 -0.17
C HIS A 59 7.02 -8.01 -0.79
N ASP A 60 7.16 -6.99 -1.64
CA ASP A 60 8.46 -6.54 -2.11
C ASP A 60 9.05 -5.61 -1.05
N PHE A 61 9.83 -6.19 -0.16
CA PHE A 61 10.40 -5.45 0.98
C PHE A 61 11.33 -4.34 0.52
N ASP A 62 12.09 -4.55 -0.53
CA ASP A 62 13.01 -3.52 -1.03
C ASP A 62 12.24 -2.28 -1.49
N ARG A 63 11.15 -2.47 -2.19
CA ARG A 63 10.31 -1.37 -2.65
C ARG A 63 9.62 -0.67 -1.48
N ILE A 64 9.13 -1.45 -0.50
CA ILE A 64 8.48 -0.90 0.68
C ILE A 64 9.46 -0.06 1.51
N VAL A 65 10.65 -0.58 1.75
CA VAL A 65 11.67 0.13 2.54
C VAL A 65 12.14 1.40 1.84
N ALA A 66 12.18 1.39 0.52
CA ALA A 66 12.58 2.56 -0.26
C ALA A 66 11.52 3.68 -0.27
N SER A 67 10.30 3.39 0.19
CA SER A 67 9.23 4.37 0.23
C SER A 67 9.46 5.41 1.32
N LYS A 68 9.07 6.65 1.05
CA LYS A 68 9.18 7.74 2.03
C LYS A 68 8.25 7.51 3.23
N TYR A 69 7.05 7.04 2.96
CA TYR A 69 6.05 6.74 3.99
C TYR A 69 5.55 5.32 3.81
N VAL A 70 5.33 4.63 4.92
CA VAL A 70 4.73 3.29 4.92
C VAL A 70 3.51 3.33 5.82
N ILE A 71 2.36 3.02 5.25
CA ILE A 71 1.07 3.05 5.95
C ILE A 71 0.60 1.61 6.10
N LYS A 72 0.33 1.20 7.35
CA LYS A 72 -0.19 -0.13 7.66
C LYS A 72 -1.68 -0.06 7.79
N SER A 73 -2.38 -0.93 7.07
CA SER A 73 -3.82 -1.07 7.19
C SER A 73 -4.18 -1.69 8.55
N PRO A 74 -5.30 -1.27 9.17
CA PRO A 74 -5.78 -1.93 10.39
C PRO A 74 -5.98 -3.43 10.14
N GLY A 75 -5.67 -4.26 11.14
CA GLY A 75 -5.81 -5.71 11.04
C GLY A 75 -4.55 -6.45 10.68
N ILE A 76 -3.46 -5.77 10.33
CA ILE A 76 -2.17 -6.44 10.15
C ILE A 76 -1.59 -6.74 11.53
N PRO A 77 -1.30 -8.02 11.85
CA PRO A 77 -0.77 -8.37 13.17
C PRO A 77 0.57 -7.69 13.45
N PRO A 78 0.83 -7.27 14.70
CA PRO A 78 2.12 -6.65 15.04
C PRO A 78 3.33 -7.55 14.80
N ASN A 79 3.14 -8.86 14.78
CA ASN A 79 4.22 -9.84 14.55
C ASN A 79 4.34 -10.26 13.09
N ALA A 80 3.65 -9.59 12.17
CA ALA A 80 3.78 -9.88 10.75
C ALA A 80 5.22 -9.58 10.27
N PRO A 81 5.76 -10.35 9.31
CA PRO A 81 7.14 -10.17 8.85
C PRO A 81 7.47 -8.75 8.40
N ILE A 82 6.50 -8.02 7.88
CA ILE A 82 6.70 -6.65 7.41
C ILE A 82 7.17 -5.70 8.52
N PHE A 83 6.80 -5.99 9.77
CA PHE A 83 7.21 -5.13 10.88
C PHE A 83 8.70 -5.25 11.18
N VAL A 84 9.33 -6.39 10.84
CA VAL A 84 10.77 -6.56 10.98
C VAL A 84 11.51 -5.65 10.01
N VAL A 85 10.97 -5.47 8.82
CA VAL A 85 11.57 -4.60 7.79
C VAL A 85 11.41 -3.12 8.14
N LEU A 86 10.30 -2.78 8.78
CA LEU A 86 9.98 -1.39 9.11
C LEU A 86 10.67 -0.88 10.38
N ASP A 87 11.15 -1.78 11.20
CA ASP A 87 11.91 -1.41 12.38
C ASP A 87 13.29 -0.90 11.99
#